data_f09c8c4c43643516c77425eaa7eb98ad
#
_entry.id   f09c8c4c43643516c77425eaa7eb98ad
#
_cell.length_a   1.000
_cell.length_b   1.000
_cell.length_c   1.000
_cell.angle_alpha   90.00
_cell.angle_beta   90.00
_cell.angle_gamma   90.00
#
_symmetry.space_group_name_H-M   'P 1'
#
loop_
_entity.id
_entity.type
_entity.pdbx_description
1 polymer ?
#
loop_
_entity_poly.entity_id
_entity_poly.type
_entity_poly.pdbx_seq_one_letter_code
_entity_poly.pdbx_strand_id
1 'polypeptide(L)'
;IDKGVTVKQVAQVTQNLAESGIMVHAFLMYGYPSQTIQETIDSLEMVRQMFEAGILQSGFWHQFALTAHSPIGLNPDKYGIKPDLKPISFADNDVQFKDNTGINHDMFSYGLKKSLYNFMNEVGYDVPSHEWFDFKVPKTTINRNYIQSCLIEEMSINFKPNSQPKWLAGMPITQIHTKTK
;
A
#
# COMPACT_ATOMS: atom_id res chain seq x y z
N ILE A 1 3.04 8.17 6.18
CA ILE A 1 4.42 7.99 5.67
C ILE A 1 4.51 8.66 4.32
N ASP A 2 5.41 9.62 4.18
CA ASP A 2 5.67 10.25 2.89
C ASP A 2 6.59 9.33 2.05
N LYS A 3 5.99 8.60 1.11
CA LYS A 3 6.71 7.75 0.14
C LYS A 3 6.91 8.45 -1.19
N GLY A 4 6.50 9.72 -1.31
CA GLY A 4 6.61 10.48 -2.55
C GLY A 4 5.70 10.01 -3.69
N VAL A 5 4.69 9.17 -3.38
CA VAL A 5 3.71 8.64 -4.35
C VAL A 5 2.30 8.75 -3.80
N THR A 6 1.34 8.98 -4.68
CA THR A 6 -0.09 9.00 -4.36
C THR A 6 -0.74 7.64 -4.65
N VAL A 7 -1.90 7.36 -4.05
CA VAL A 7 -2.69 6.15 -4.34
C VAL A 7 -3.02 6.06 -5.83
N LYS A 8 -3.36 7.20 -6.47
CA LYS A 8 -3.61 7.27 -7.91
C LYS A 8 -2.42 6.79 -8.73
N GLN A 9 -1.21 7.31 -8.44
CA GLN A 9 0.01 6.89 -9.12
C GLN A 9 0.30 5.39 -8.91
N VAL A 10 0.10 4.87 -7.70
CA VAL A 10 0.25 3.44 -7.41
C VAL A 10 -0.73 2.63 -8.24
N ALA A 11 -2.03 2.98 -8.25
CA ALA A 11 -3.05 2.27 -9.02
C ALA A 11 -2.71 2.24 -10.53
N GLN A 12 -2.30 3.38 -11.10
CA GLN A 12 -1.94 3.46 -12.52
C GLN A 12 -0.68 2.65 -12.86
N VAL A 13 0.36 2.69 -12.00
CA VAL A 13 1.58 1.90 -12.22
C VAL A 13 1.28 0.40 -12.12
N THR A 14 0.50 -0.01 -11.12
CA THR A 14 0.12 -1.42 -10.97
C THR A 14 -0.77 -1.90 -12.12
N GLN A 15 -1.66 -1.04 -12.64
CA GLN A 15 -2.44 -1.34 -13.85
C GLN A 15 -1.52 -1.58 -15.05
N ASN A 16 -0.59 -0.68 -15.33
CA ASN A 16 0.34 -0.81 -16.45
C ASN A 16 1.18 -2.10 -16.36
N LEU A 17 1.59 -2.49 -15.14
CA LEU A 17 2.31 -3.75 -14.91
C LEU A 17 1.41 -4.95 -15.18
N ALA A 18 0.19 -4.96 -14.65
CA ALA A 18 -0.77 -6.06 -14.84
C ALA A 18 -1.15 -6.22 -16.33
N GLU A 19 -1.42 -5.13 -17.05
CA GLU A 19 -1.71 -5.14 -18.49
C GLU A 19 -0.51 -5.63 -19.33
N SER A 20 0.71 -5.45 -18.81
CA SER A 20 1.94 -5.98 -19.42
C SER A 20 2.21 -7.45 -19.04
N GLY A 21 1.30 -8.12 -18.32
CA GLY A 21 1.46 -9.50 -17.86
C GLY A 21 2.43 -9.67 -16.70
N ILE A 22 2.75 -8.59 -16.00
CA ILE A 22 3.64 -8.61 -14.81
C ILE A 22 2.79 -8.71 -13.55
N MET A 23 2.98 -9.77 -12.78
CA MET A 23 2.32 -9.95 -11.49
C MET A 23 2.86 -8.96 -10.44
N VAL A 24 1.96 -8.28 -9.75
CA VAL A 24 2.29 -7.33 -8.70
C VAL A 24 2.07 -7.95 -7.33
N HIS A 25 3.13 -7.95 -6.51
CA HIS A 25 3.07 -8.30 -5.10
C HIS A 25 3.25 -7.06 -4.23
N ALA A 26 2.29 -6.75 -3.37
CA ALA A 26 2.33 -5.56 -2.53
C ALA A 26 2.79 -5.86 -1.10
N PHE A 27 3.79 -5.13 -0.62
CA PHE A 27 4.11 -5.04 0.79
C PHE A 27 3.29 -3.92 1.42
N LEU A 28 2.26 -4.30 2.16
CA LEU A 28 1.32 -3.40 2.80
C LEU A 28 1.70 -3.20 4.27
N MET A 29 1.55 -1.98 4.76
CA MET A 29 1.89 -1.66 6.16
C MET A 29 0.66 -1.16 6.91
N TYR A 30 0.52 -1.57 8.18
CA TYR A 30 -0.44 -1.03 9.14
C TYR A 30 0.23 -0.78 10.48
N GLY A 31 -0.43 -0.03 11.36
CA GLY A 31 0.09 0.27 12.69
C GLY A 31 1.23 1.28 12.70
N TYR A 32 1.33 2.13 11.67
CA TYR A 32 2.26 3.25 11.71
C TYR A 32 1.89 4.21 12.85
N PRO A 33 2.86 4.76 13.60
CA PRO A 33 2.60 5.76 14.61
C PRO A 33 1.71 6.88 14.07
N SER A 34 0.69 7.27 14.79
CA SER A 34 -0.39 8.18 14.38
C SER A 34 -1.48 7.60 13.46
N GLN A 35 -1.35 6.38 12.95
CA GLN A 35 -2.40 5.77 12.15
C GLN A 35 -3.65 5.48 12.99
N THR A 36 -4.78 5.99 12.53
CA THR A 36 -6.08 5.77 13.16
C THR A 36 -6.72 4.44 12.74
N ILE A 37 -7.73 3.99 13.50
CA ILE A 37 -8.55 2.84 13.13
C ILE A 37 -9.22 3.07 11.76
N GLN A 38 -9.73 4.29 11.52
CA GLN A 38 -10.37 4.65 10.26
C GLN A 38 -9.42 4.48 9.07
N GLU A 39 -8.19 4.97 9.20
CA GLU A 39 -7.17 4.84 8.13
C GLU A 39 -6.79 3.38 7.87
N THR A 40 -6.82 2.52 8.88
CA THR A 40 -6.59 1.08 8.69
C THR A 40 -7.72 0.45 7.86
N ILE A 41 -8.98 0.78 8.16
CA ILE A 41 -10.14 0.27 7.41
C ILE A 41 -10.19 0.84 5.99
N ASP A 42 -9.88 2.13 5.83
CA ASP A 42 -9.82 2.79 4.53
C ASP A 42 -8.69 2.22 3.65
N SER A 43 -7.55 1.89 4.26
CA SER A 43 -6.45 1.20 3.57
C SER A 43 -6.86 -0.19 3.09
N LEU A 44 -7.57 -0.96 3.93
CA LEU A 44 -8.08 -2.26 3.54
C LEU A 44 -9.07 -2.16 2.37
N GLU A 45 -9.96 -1.15 2.38
CA GLU A 45 -10.90 -0.93 1.28
C GLU A 45 -10.20 -0.59 -0.03
N MET A 46 -9.19 0.27 -0.01
CA MET A 46 -8.40 0.59 -1.22
C MET A 46 -7.69 -0.66 -1.77
N VAL A 47 -7.14 -1.50 -0.89
CA VAL A 47 -6.51 -2.78 -1.28
C VAL A 47 -7.54 -3.74 -1.88
N ARG A 48 -8.73 -3.87 -1.27
CA ARG A 48 -9.85 -4.66 -1.81
C ARG A 48 -10.17 -4.25 -3.25
N GLN A 49 -10.33 -2.93 -3.49
CA GLN A 49 -10.63 -2.40 -4.82
C GLN A 49 -9.51 -2.65 -5.83
N MET A 50 -8.23 -2.62 -5.42
CA MET A 50 -7.11 -2.95 -6.30
C MET A 50 -7.12 -4.43 -6.72
N PHE A 51 -7.48 -5.34 -5.82
CA PHE A 51 -7.65 -6.75 -6.15
C PHE A 51 -8.86 -6.97 -7.06
N GLU A 52 -10.02 -6.36 -6.74
CA GLU A 52 -11.25 -6.44 -7.55
C GLU A 52 -11.01 -5.89 -8.97
N ALA A 53 -10.19 -4.85 -9.12
CA ALA A 53 -9.79 -4.31 -10.42
C ALA A 53 -8.73 -5.15 -11.16
N GLY A 54 -8.21 -6.23 -10.56
CA GLY A 54 -7.20 -7.11 -11.16
C GLY A 54 -5.80 -6.48 -11.30
N ILE A 55 -5.56 -5.32 -10.68
CA ILE A 55 -4.28 -4.60 -10.76
C ILE A 55 -3.29 -5.01 -9.65
N LEU A 56 -3.73 -5.84 -8.71
CA LEU A 56 -2.92 -6.42 -7.66
C LEU A 56 -3.25 -7.92 -7.56
N GLN A 57 -2.23 -8.79 -7.60
CA GLN A 57 -2.41 -10.24 -7.60
C GLN A 57 -2.05 -10.89 -6.28
N SER A 58 -1.18 -10.26 -5.50
CA SER A 58 -0.78 -10.77 -4.19
C SER A 58 -0.30 -9.66 -3.28
N GLY A 59 -0.22 -9.95 -1.98
CA GLY A 59 0.29 -8.98 -1.01
C GLY A 59 0.55 -9.60 0.34
N PHE A 60 1.14 -8.80 1.21
CA PHE A 60 1.39 -9.16 2.60
C PHE A 60 1.24 -7.94 3.50
N TRP A 61 0.47 -8.06 4.59
CA TRP A 61 0.35 -7.04 5.61
C TRP A 61 1.45 -7.17 6.66
N HIS A 62 2.30 -6.15 6.74
CA HIS A 62 3.26 -5.97 7.81
C HIS A 62 2.75 -4.98 8.85
N GLN A 63 2.84 -5.35 10.12
CA GLN A 63 2.73 -4.35 11.17
C GLN A 63 4.00 -3.51 11.21
N PHE A 64 3.84 -2.21 11.43
CA PHE A 64 4.98 -1.32 11.59
C PHE A 64 5.85 -1.79 12.76
N ALA A 65 7.15 -1.95 12.50
CA ALA A 65 8.16 -2.22 13.51
C ALA A 65 9.10 -1.03 13.66
N LEU A 66 9.26 -0.56 14.89
CA LEU A 66 10.21 0.49 15.19
C LEU A 66 11.62 -0.09 15.26
N THR A 67 12.49 0.31 14.35
CA THR A 67 13.90 -0.10 14.41
C THR A 67 14.78 0.99 15.02
N ALA A 68 15.74 0.60 15.86
CA ALA A 68 16.55 1.52 16.65
C ALA A 68 17.29 2.58 15.81
N HIS A 69 17.75 2.20 14.63
CA HIS A 69 18.54 3.04 13.75
C HIS A 69 17.75 3.71 12.62
N SER A 70 16.42 3.55 12.59
CA SER A 70 15.57 4.25 11.64
C SER A 70 15.47 5.74 11.99
N PRO A 71 15.11 6.62 11.03
CA PRO A 71 14.86 8.04 11.32
C PRO A 71 13.84 8.25 12.44
N ILE A 72 12.85 7.37 12.57
CA ILE A 72 11.83 7.38 13.63
C ILE A 72 12.45 6.94 14.96
N GLY A 73 13.26 5.88 14.96
CA GLY A 73 13.94 5.39 16.16
C GLY A 73 14.95 6.39 16.73
N LEU A 74 15.61 7.14 15.86
CA LEU A 74 16.57 8.19 16.27
C LEU A 74 15.88 9.48 16.75
N ASN A 75 14.64 9.75 16.36
CA ASN A 75 13.90 10.96 16.69
C ASN A 75 12.45 10.64 17.13
N PRO A 76 12.23 9.78 18.13
CA PRO A 76 10.91 9.26 18.48
C PRO A 76 9.92 10.36 18.88
N ASP A 77 10.36 11.39 19.58
CA ASP A 77 9.52 12.51 20.02
C ASP A 77 8.87 13.25 18.86
N LYS A 78 9.59 13.40 17.73
CA LYS A 78 9.05 14.02 16.51
C LYS A 78 7.85 13.27 15.96
N TYR A 79 7.76 11.97 16.20
CA TYR A 79 6.70 11.08 15.71
C TYR A 79 5.68 10.71 16.80
N GLY A 80 5.75 11.34 17.97
CA GLY A 80 4.85 11.07 19.10
C GLY A 80 4.98 9.65 19.66
N ILE A 81 6.19 9.09 19.60
CA ILE A 81 6.48 7.73 20.05
C ILE A 81 7.24 7.78 21.38
N LYS A 82 6.88 6.86 22.27
CA LYS A 82 7.61 6.57 23.50
C LYS A 82 8.22 5.18 23.39
N PRO A 83 9.52 5.06 23.04
CA PRO A 83 10.18 3.77 22.95
C PRO A 83 10.39 3.18 24.35
N ASP A 84 10.29 1.86 24.45
CA ASP A 84 10.70 1.13 25.66
C ASP A 84 12.23 0.99 25.62
N LEU A 85 12.90 1.72 26.51
CA LEU A 85 14.36 1.85 26.57
C LEU A 85 15.01 0.60 27.21
N LYS A 86 14.63 -0.61 26.78
CA LYS A 86 15.39 -1.81 27.13
C LYS A 86 16.73 -1.81 26.40
N PRO A 87 17.80 -2.34 27.01
CA PRO A 87 19.10 -2.49 26.33
C PRO A 87 18.88 -3.29 25.03
N ILE A 88 19.15 -2.67 23.89
CA ILE A 88 19.05 -3.31 22.60
C ILE A 88 20.31 -4.15 22.43
N SER A 89 20.17 -5.47 22.23
CA SER A 89 21.29 -6.32 21.85
C SER A 89 21.61 -6.11 20.37
N PHE A 90 22.81 -6.43 19.96
CA PHE A 90 23.25 -6.39 18.56
C PHE A 90 22.33 -7.21 17.63
N ALA A 91 21.72 -8.27 18.17
CA ALA A 91 20.83 -9.16 17.42
C ALA A 91 19.37 -8.74 17.41
N ASP A 92 18.98 -7.76 18.24
CA ASP A 92 17.59 -7.32 18.39
C ASP A 92 17.51 -5.83 18.09
N ASN A 93 17.11 -5.50 16.86
CA ASN A 93 16.99 -4.12 16.39
C ASN A 93 15.55 -3.58 16.56
N ASP A 94 14.59 -4.43 16.89
CA ASP A 94 13.20 -4.03 17.06
C ASP A 94 12.96 -3.45 18.46
N VAL A 95 12.47 -2.23 18.51
CA VAL A 95 12.19 -1.50 19.73
C VAL A 95 10.69 -1.51 20.00
N GLN A 96 10.29 -1.99 21.18
CA GLN A 96 8.91 -1.85 21.64
C GLN A 96 8.60 -0.39 21.90
N PHE A 97 7.42 0.08 21.55
CA PHE A 97 7.03 1.47 21.70
C PHE A 97 5.55 1.61 22.00
N LYS A 98 5.18 2.77 22.52
CA LYS A 98 3.81 3.26 22.59
C LYS A 98 3.71 4.54 21.80
N ASP A 99 2.65 4.68 21.02
CA ASP A 99 2.33 5.91 20.31
C ASP A 99 1.25 6.73 21.04
N ASN A 100 0.98 7.92 20.51
CA ASN A 100 -0.01 8.82 21.10
C ASN A 100 -1.46 8.43 20.80
N THR A 101 -1.70 7.46 19.91
CA THR A 101 -3.07 7.02 19.56
C THR A 101 -3.66 6.10 20.62
N GLY A 102 -2.79 5.38 21.35
CA GLY A 102 -3.19 4.36 22.32
C GLY A 102 -3.87 3.15 21.69
N ILE A 103 -3.82 3.00 20.36
CA ILE A 103 -4.43 1.89 19.62
C ILE A 103 -3.53 0.67 19.72
N ASN A 104 -4.12 -0.47 20.10
CA ASN A 104 -3.45 -1.76 19.94
C ASN A 104 -3.62 -2.26 18.49
N HIS A 105 -2.61 -2.04 17.66
CA HIS A 105 -2.65 -2.43 16.25
C HIS A 105 -2.59 -3.94 16.02
N ASP A 106 -2.13 -4.75 17.00
CA ASP A 106 -2.08 -6.21 16.90
C ASP A 106 -3.46 -6.83 16.62
N MET A 107 -4.51 -6.20 17.15
CA MET A 107 -5.89 -6.68 17.00
C MET A 107 -6.35 -6.72 15.53
N PHE A 108 -5.77 -5.89 14.66
CA PHE A 108 -6.13 -5.86 13.24
C PHE A 108 -5.50 -6.98 12.42
N SER A 109 -4.44 -7.61 12.93
CA SER A 109 -3.62 -8.58 12.20
C SER A 109 -4.44 -9.70 11.57
N TYR A 110 -5.34 -10.32 12.34
CA TYR A 110 -6.14 -11.45 11.85
C TYR A 110 -7.09 -11.02 10.73
N GLY A 111 -7.87 -9.96 10.92
CA GLY A 111 -8.83 -9.46 9.91
C GLY A 111 -8.14 -9.03 8.62
N LEU A 112 -7.02 -8.32 8.72
CA LEU A 112 -6.22 -7.89 7.56
C LEU A 112 -5.62 -9.07 6.80
N LYS A 113 -5.09 -10.08 7.48
CA LYS A 113 -4.53 -11.28 6.83
C LYS A 113 -5.61 -12.15 6.22
N LYS A 114 -6.73 -12.34 6.92
CA LYS A 114 -7.87 -13.12 6.44
C LYS A 114 -8.49 -12.51 5.19
N SER A 115 -8.75 -11.21 5.21
CA SER A 115 -9.31 -10.51 4.05
C SER A 115 -8.37 -10.59 2.84
N LEU A 116 -7.08 -10.31 3.04
CA LEU A 116 -6.09 -10.37 1.97
C LEU A 116 -5.96 -11.78 1.36
N TYR A 117 -5.96 -12.82 2.19
CA TYR A 117 -5.94 -14.20 1.72
C TYR A 117 -7.16 -14.50 0.83
N ASN A 118 -8.35 -14.03 1.22
CA ASN A 118 -9.55 -14.20 0.42
C ASN A 118 -9.46 -13.42 -0.90
N PHE A 119 -8.98 -12.18 -0.88
CA PHE A 119 -8.80 -11.37 -2.09
C PHE A 119 -7.81 -11.99 -3.09
N MET A 120 -6.72 -12.59 -2.61
CA MET A 120 -5.77 -13.34 -3.46
C MET A 120 -6.39 -14.59 -4.12
N ASN A 121 -7.50 -15.08 -3.58
CA ASN A 121 -8.26 -16.20 -4.15
C ASN A 121 -9.55 -15.73 -4.84
N GLU A 122 -9.66 -14.44 -5.14
CA GLU A 122 -10.81 -13.82 -5.83
C GLU A 122 -12.14 -13.99 -5.07
N VAL A 123 -12.08 -14.04 -3.74
CA VAL A 123 -13.23 -14.26 -2.85
C VAL A 123 -13.43 -13.08 -1.91
N GLY A 124 -14.69 -12.75 -1.59
CA GLY A 124 -15.04 -11.80 -0.53
C GLY A 124 -14.91 -10.33 -0.92
N TYR A 125 -14.93 -10.01 -2.21
CA TYR A 125 -14.97 -8.61 -2.67
C TYR A 125 -16.29 -7.91 -2.32
N ASP A 126 -17.35 -8.68 -2.09
CA ASP A 126 -18.67 -8.22 -1.66
C ASP A 126 -18.80 -8.01 -0.14
N VAL A 127 -17.83 -8.53 0.63
CA VAL A 127 -17.80 -8.37 2.09
C VAL A 127 -17.31 -6.96 2.46
N PRO A 128 -18.12 -6.17 3.20
CA PRO A 128 -17.72 -4.85 3.66
C PRO A 128 -16.44 -4.91 4.50
N SER A 129 -15.51 -3.97 4.28
CA SER A 129 -14.19 -3.99 4.91
C SER A 129 -14.21 -4.04 6.44
N HIS A 130 -15.26 -3.50 7.10
CA HIS A 130 -15.42 -3.55 8.55
C HIS A 130 -15.90 -4.91 9.09
N GLU A 131 -16.40 -5.81 8.25
CA GLU A 131 -16.91 -7.14 8.66
C GLU A 131 -15.80 -8.20 8.73
N TRP A 132 -14.58 -7.88 8.34
CA TRP A 132 -13.45 -8.77 8.47
C TRP A 132 -12.90 -8.89 9.90
N PHE A 133 -13.37 -8.04 10.82
CA PHE A 133 -12.92 -7.95 12.20
C PHE A 133 -13.99 -8.47 13.16
N ASP A 134 -13.58 -9.15 14.22
CA ASP A 134 -14.44 -9.69 15.28
C ASP A 134 -14.75 -8.67 16.38
N PHE A 135 -14.33 -7.43 16.20
CA PHE A 135 -14.60 -6.29 17.09
C PHE A 135 -15.14 -5.10 16.28
N LYS A 136 -15.75 -4.16 17.00
CA LYS A 136 -16.37 -3.00 16.37
C LYS A 136 -15.33 -2.04 15.79
N VAL A 137 -15.37 -1.84 14.48
CA VAL A 137 -14.59 -0.86 13.73
C VAL A 137 -15.52 0.05 12.93
N PRO A 138 -15.08 1.24 12.50
CA PRO A 138 -15.87 2.12 11.65
C PRO A 138 -16.07 1.51 10.25
N LYS A 139 -17.10 1.98 9.54
CA LYS A 139 -17.23 1.73 8.11
C LYS A 139 -16.18 2.55 7.36
N THR A 140 -15.77 2.05 6.19
CA THR A 140 -14.86 2.81 5.32
C THR A 140 -15.48 4.15 4.87
N THR A 141 -14.64 5.16 4.73
CA THR A 141 -14.99 6.44 4.12
C THR A 141 -14.64 6.49 2.62
N ILE A 142 -13.91 5.48 2.13
CA ILE A 142 -13.49 5.40 0.74
C ILE A 142 -14.69 5.13 -0.17
N ASN A 143 -14.82 5.92 -1.23
CA ASN A 143 -15.83 5.69 -2.25
C ASN A 143 -15.66 4.31 -2.89
N ARG A 144 -16.77 3.60 -3.13
CA ARG A 144 -16.79 2.26 -3.71
C ARG A 144 -16.03 2.15 -5.04
N ASN A 145 -15.95 3.23 -5.80
CA ASN A 145 -15.30 3.26 -7.11
C ASN A 145 -14.01 4.11 -7.08
N TYR A 146 -13.39 4.29 -5.92
CA TYR A 146 -12.24 5.19 -5.78
C TYR A 146 -11.06 4.75 -6.65
N ILE A 147 -10.65 3.49 -6.58
CA ILE A 147 -9.55 2.97 -7.41
C ILE A 147 -9.94 3.02 -8.89
N GLN A 148 -11.18 2.62 -9.25
CA GLN A 148 -11.65 2.73 -10.62
C GLN A 148 -11.58 4.17 -11.14
N SER A 149 -11.93 5.16 -10.34
CA SER A 149 -11.81 6.57 -10.73
C SER A 149 -10.35 7.00 -10.96
N CYS A 150 -9.41 6.44 -10.19
CA CYS A 150 -7.97 6.68 -10.39
C CYS A 150 -7.44 6.10 -11.71
N LEU A 151 -8.04 5.00 -12.20
CA LEU A 151 -7.63 4.32 -13.43
C LEU A 151 -8.21 4.99 -14.69
N ILE A 152 -9.38 5.60 -14.62
CA ILE A 152 -10.05 6.26 -15.75
C ILE A 152 -9.36 7.58 -16.14
N GLU A 153 -8.78 8.27 -15.18
CA GLU A 153 -8.08 9.51 -15.47
C GLU A 153 -6.71 9.22 -16.10
N GLU A 154 -6.57 9.55 -17.40
CA GLU A 154 -5.27 9.53 -18.07
C GLU A 154 -4.25 10.37 -17.28
N MET A 155 -3.10 9.76 -16.96
CA MET A 155 -1.95 10.54 -16.51
C MET A 155 -1.52 11.43 -17.69
N SER A 156 -1.79 12.72 -17.63
CA SER A 156 -1.08 13.68 -18.48
C SER A 156 0.39 13.68 -18.04
N ILE A 157 1.19 12.79 -18.60
CA ILE A 157 2.63 12.81 -18.39
C ILE A 157 3.16 14.02 -19.16
N ASN A 158 3.27 15.16 -18.48
CA ASN A 158 3.92 16.33 -19.03
C ASN A 158 5.43 16.09 -19.06
N PHE A 159 5.93 15.54 -20.15
CA PHE A 159 7.36 15.52 -20.39
C PHE A 159 7.85 16.95 -20.58
N LYS A 160 8.88 17.35 -19.82
CA LYS A 160 9.58 18.60 -20.15
C LYS A 160 10.22 18.45 -21.53
N PRO A 161 10.32 19.54 -22.34
CA PRO A 161 10.86 19.47 -23.70
C PRO A 161 12.23 18.77 -23.82
N ASN A 162 13.02 18.78 -22.74
CA ASN A 162 14.37 18.19 -22.68
C ASN A 162 14.40 16.85 -21.89
N SER A 163 13.24 16.22 -21.59
CA SER A 163 13.22 14.92 -20.93
C SER A 163 13.79 13.86 -21.88
N GLN A 164 14.80 13.12 -21.42
CA GLN A 164 15.34 11.97 -22.14
C GLN A 164 14.63 10.72 -21.66
N PRO A 165 13.94 9.96 -22.54
CA PRO A 165 13.35 8.70 -22.15
C PRO A 165 14.45 7.69 -21.80
N LYS A 166 14.30 7.00 -20.66
CA LYS A 166 15.20 5.93 -20.26
C LYS A 166 14.47 4.60 -20.46
N TRP A 167 14.93 3.82 -21.44
CA TRP A 167 14.41 2.50 -21.67
C TRP A 167 14.90 1.52 -20.60
N LEU A 168 13.98 0.84 -19.91
CA LEU A 168 14.31 -0.05 -18.79
C LEU A 168 14.15 -1.54 -19.11
N ALA A 169 13.67 -1.90 -20.28
CA ALA A 169 13.45 -3.30 -20.70
C ALA A 169 13.96 -3.50 -22.12
N GLY A 170 14.27 -4.71 -22.49
CA GLY A 170 14.78 -5.22 -23.77
C GLY A 170 14.92 -4.28 -24.99
N MET A 171 15.45 -4.73 -26.09
CA MET A 171 15.56 -3.90 -27.29
C MET A 171 14.18 -3.57 -27.87
N PRO A 172 13.83 -2.30 -28.12
CA PRO A 172 12.57 -1.97 -28.78
C PRO A 172 12.58 -2.50 -30.22
N ILE A 173 11.52 -3.19 -30.61
CA ILE A 173 11.31 -3.61 -32.00
C ILE A 173 10.59 -2.48 -32.72
N THR A 174 11.25 -1.80 -33.63
CA THR A 174 10.61 -0.78 -34.47
C THR A 174 10.11 -1.42 -35.76
N GLN A 175 8.80 -1.38 -36.02
CA GLN A 175 8.25 -1.67 -37.34
C GLN A 175 8.15 -0.38 -38.15
N ILE A 176 8.86 -0.33 -39.26
CA ILE A 176 8.70 0.76 -40.24
C ILE A 176 7.48 0.46 -41.08
N HIS A 177 6.38 1.14 -40.86
CA HIS A 177 5.23 1.14 -41.78
C HIS A 177 5.56 2.01 -42.99
N THR A 178 6.03 1.39 -44.06
CA THR A 178 6.06 2.06 -45.35
C THR A 178 4.62 2.26 -45.81
N LYS A 179 4.16 3.52 -45.86
CA LYS A 179 2.93 3.87 -46.56
C LYS A 179 3.17 3.52 -48.05
N THR A 180 2.56 2.45 -48.51
CA THR A 180 2.37 2.26 -49.96
C THR A 180 1.51 3.39 -50.47
N LYS A 181 2.04 4.11 -51.48
CA LYS A 181 1.30 5.13 -52.25
C LYS A 181 0.15 4.52 -53.02
#